data_59d47ea892d306ead9b4f571975945bc
#
_entry.id   59d47ea892d306ead9b4f571975945bc
#
_cell.length_a   1.000
_cell.length_b   1.000
_cell.length_c   1.000
_cell.angle_alpha   90.00
_cell.angle_beta   90.00
_cell.angle_gamma   90.00
#
_symmetry.space_group_name_H-M   'P 1'
#
loop_
_entity.id
_entity.type
_entity.pdbx_description
1 polymer ?
#
loop_
_entity_poly.entity_id
_entity_poly.type
_entity_poly.pdbx_seq_one_letter_code
_entity_poly.pdbx_strand_id
1 'polypeptide(L)'
;MPGRDWRPNVVLVVADDLGIGDVGAYGGEVIRTPAIDRLASRGVRCKAMYAAAGWDTPSRAGMLVGRYGARYNLPDSTSPTTTAGLPADARTIAALLGQAGYATGLFGQWRLGSGPGQHPLDHGFDHFSGTLYGTNVSPLAWYEGRQVEESDFDSAYAARRLTEDALDFIGRQYDRPRRGWDRGRGRGRHHGHGRGRFRRRQPLLAVLSHLAPHQPYRVEPRFVGRSDGGLYGDAVEAIDHYLGRLVRHLNRIGSSDRTLIIFTSDNGPRYEGRNLRRQGRKPELFDGGVNVPFIASWTSAGRARRDRVPRSLLDLTPSLCALAGVTPPPDLDGEDMSQLLLGRAGPARGPVFLFHRQNLWAMRSEQWKLHVLGTLIPFGHEYWPTLYDVVEDPREEYTVENLHPDVVARLRPQLDAVAADVAAEAARRTQGTPA
;
A
#
# COMPACT_ATOMS: atom_id res chain seq x y z
N MET A 1 -8.00 20.84 -17.79
CA MET A 1 -7.05 20.60 -16.69
C MET A 1 -7.56 21.33 -15.47
N PRO A 2 -7.63 20.69 -14.27
CA PRO A 2 -7.89 21.44 -13.05
C PRO A 2 -6.76 22.46 -12.87
N GLY A 3 -7.08 23.69 -12.40
CA GLY A 3 -6.10 24.77 -12.24
C GLY A 3 -4.93 24.38 -11.34
N ARG A 4 -3.84 25.16 -11.35
CA ARG A 4 -2.56 24.97 -10.62
C ARG A 4 -2.66 24.64 -9.11
N ASP A 5 -3.85 24.70 -8.55
CA ASP A 5 -4.15 24.60 -7.11
C ASP A 5 -4.97 23.38 -6.72
N TRP A 6 -5.11 22.38 -7.61
CA TRP A 6 -5.98 21.24 -7.37
C TRP A 6 -5.17 20.04 -6.82
N ARG A 7 -5.52 19.61 -5.62
CA ARG A 7 -4.92 18.48 -4.91
C ARG A 7 -5.99 17.42 -4.67
N PRO A 8 -5.75 16.15 -5.02
CA PRO A 8 -6.73 15.09 -4.78
C PRO A 8 -6.82 14.71 -3.32
N ASN A 9 -7.98 14.24 -2.90
CA ASN A 9 -8.03 13.33 -1.76
C ASN A 9 -7.42 11.99 -2.18
N VAL A 10 -6.80 11.30 -1.26
CA VAL A 10 -6.22 9.97 -1.46
C VAL A 10 -6.83 9.00 -0.46
N VAL A 11 -7.39 7.92 -0.96
CA VAL A 11 -7.81 6.76 -0.15
C VAL A 11 -6.98 5.57 -0.59
N LEU A 12 -6.11 5.09 0.29
CA LEU A 12 -5.26 3.93 0.07
C LEU A 12 -5.83 2.74 0.86
N VAL A 13 -6.27 1.71 0.16
CA VAL A 13 -6.82 0.48 0.75
C VAL A 13 -5.82 -0.64 0.55
N VAL A 14 -5.33 -1.19 1.65
CA VAL A 14 -4.30 -2.23 1.66
C VAL A 14 -4.86 -3.49 2.30
N ALA A 15 -4.93 -4.58 1.53
CA ALA A 15 -5.22 -5.92 2.05
C ALA A 15 -3.94 -6.54 2.63
N ASP A 16 -4.09 -7.56 3.48
CA ASP A 16 -3.01 -8.31 4.12
C ASP A 16 -2.98 -9.75 3.59
N ASP A 17 -1.93 -10.13 2.87
CA ASP A 17 -1.78 -11.46 2.26
C ASP A 17 -2.77 -11.76 1.11
N LEU A 18 -3.17 -10.77 0.31
CA LEU A 18 -4.11 -10.97 -0.79
C LEU A 18 -3.41 -11.39 -2.09
N GLY A 19 -3.83 -12.51 -2.64
CA GLY A 19 -3.35 -13.00 -3.93
C GLY A 19 -3.91 -12.20 -5.11
N ILE A 20 -3.07 -12.00 -6.14
CA ILE A 20 -3.52 -11.36 -7.38
C ILE A 20 -4.61 -12.19 -8.08
N GLY A 21 -4.60 -13.53 -7.91
CA GLY A 21 -5.60 -14.46 -8.45
C GLY A 21 -6.90 -14.52 -7.67
N ASP A 22 -7.01 -13.81 -6.56
CA ASP A 22 -8.22 -13.71 -5.75
C ASP A 22 -9.09 -12.52 -6.15
N VAL A 23 -8.64 -11.70 -7.11
CA VAL A 23 -9.35 -10.52 -7.59
C VAL A 23 -9.87 -10.74 -9.01
N GLY A 24 -11.18 -10.61 -9.23
CA GLY A 24 -11.83 -10.83 -10.52
C GLY A 24 -11.24 -10.00 -11.67
N ALA A 25 -10.86 -8.74 -11.40
CA ALA A 25 -10.21 -7.87 -12.37
C ALA A 25 -8.89 -8.44 -12.93
N TYR A 26 -8.23 -9.37 -12.24
CA TYR A 26 -7.01 -10.05 -12.69
C TYR A 26 -7.27 -11.46 -13.25
N GLY A 27 -8.51 -11.92 -13.24
CA GLY A 27 -8.90 -13.26 -13.73
C GLY A 27 -9.18 -14.24 -12.59
N GLY A 28 -9.40 -13.75 -11.36
CA GLY A 28 -9.92 -14.57 -10.27
C GLY A 28 -11.38 -14.97 -10.55
N GLU A 29 -11.71 -16.25 -10.39
CA GLU A 29 -13.03 -16.81 -10.72
C GLU A 29 -13.77 -17.33 -9.48
N VAL A 30 -13.08 -17.50 -8.37
CA VAL A 30 -13.62 -18.20 -7.18
C VAL A 30 -14.17 -17.21 -6.14
N ILE A 31 -13.53 -16.07 -5.98
CA ILE A 31 -13.91 -15.05 -4.99
C ILE A 31 -14.55 -13.87 -5.72
N ARG A 32 -15.69 -13.40 -5.25
CA ARG A 32 -16.42 -12.31 -5.89
C ARG A 32 -15.93 -10.96 -5.38
N THR A 33 -15.39 -10.13 -6.28
CA THR A 33 -14.83 -8.82 -5.95
C THR A 33 -15.44 -7.68 -6.79
N PRO A 34 -16.79 -7.54 -6.85
CA PRO A 34 -17.45 -6.62 -7.78
C PRO A 34 -17.14 -5.14 -7.55
N ALA A 35 -16.82 -4.71 -6.33
CA ALA A 35 -16.46 -3.32 -6.04
C ALA A 35 -15.03 -3.02 -6.52
N ILE A 36 -14.07 -3.92 -6.24
CA ILE A 36 -12.70 -3.85 -6.71
C ILE A 36 -12.67 -3.90 -8.25
N ASP A 37 -13.43 -4.81 -8.86
CA ASP A 37 -13.51 -4.96 -10.32
C ASP A 37 -14.08 -3.71 -11.01
N ARG A 38 -15.04 -3.07 -10.36
CA ARG A 38 -15.60 -1.80 -10.86
C ARG A 38 -14.58 -0.67 -10.78
N LEU A 39 -13.74 -0.59 -9.75
CA LEU A 39 -12.64 0.36 -9.70
C LEU A 39 -11.64 0.09 -10.84
N ALA A 40 -11.27 -1.18 -11.05
CA ALA A 40 -10.37 -1.60 -12.12
C ALA A 40 -10.90 -1.29 -13.52
N SER A 41 -12.21 -1.43 -13.74
CA SER A 41 -12.85 -1.15 -15.04
C SER A 41 -12.86 0.34 -15.41
N ARG A 42 -12.68 1.23 -14.44
CA ARG A 42 -12.70 2.69 -14.61
C ARG A 42 -11.34 3.35 -14.39
N GLY A 43 -10.40 2.62 -13.84
CA GLY A 43 -9.09 3.10 -13.40
C GLY A 43 -7.92 2.43 -14.11
N VAL A 44 -6.77 2.60 -13.53
CA VAL A 44 -5.51 1.96 -13.91
C VAL A 44 -5.40 0.63 -13.19
N ARG A 45 -5.00 -0.41 -13.91
CA ARG A 45 -4.67 -1.72 -13.38
C ARG A 45 -3.24 -2.09 -13.76
N CYS A 46 -2.36 -2.22 -12.77
CA CYS A 46 -0.99 -2.69 -13.00
C CYS A 46 -0.96 -4.22 -12.99
N LYS A 47 -0.28 -4.82 -13.99
CA LYS A 47 -0.09 -6.27 -14.08
C LYS A 47 1.19 -6.74 -13.38
N ALA A 48 2.14 -5.85 -13.20
CA ALA A 48 3.46 -6.09 -12.63
C ALA A 48 3.74 -5.06 -11.52
N MET A 49 2.93 -5.07 -10.46
CA MET A 49 3.15 -4.29 -9.25
C MET A 49 3.79 -5.19 -8.21
N TYR A 50 4.96 -4.81 -7.76
CA TYR A 50 5.72 -5.57 -6.79
C TYR A 50 5.60 -4.95 -5.38
N ALA A 51 5.32 -5.80 -4.40
CA ALA A 51 5.46 -5.45 -3.00
C ALA A 51 6.90 -5.03 -2.70
N ALA A 52 7.08 -4.16 -1.72
CA ALA A 52 8.43 -3.69 -1.36
C ALA A 52 9.28 -4.79 -0.69
N ALA A 53 8.64 -5.82 -0.17
CA ALA A 53 9.26 -7.03 0.39
C ALA A 53 8.26 -8.20 0.40
N GLY A 54 8.74 -9.42 0.60
CA GLY A 54 7.89 -10.61 0.75
C GLY A 54 7.21 -10.73 2.13
N TRP A 55 7.46 -9.80 3.07
CA TRP A 55 6.93 -9.79 4.43
C TRP A 55 6.23 -8.46 4.77
N ASP A 56 5.29 -8.53 5.70
CA ASP A 56 4.38 -7.44 6.11
C ASP A 56 5.10 -6.14 6.50
N THR A 57 5.90 -6.19 7.57
CA THR A 57 6.52 -4.99 8.16
C THR A 57 7.42 -4.26 7.16
N PRO A 58 8.41 -4.90 6.50
CA PRO A 58 9.27 -4.19 5.55
C PRO A 58 8.51 -3.72 4.30
N SER A 59 7.47 -4.45 3.86
CA SER A 59 6.66 -4.03 2.72
C SER A 59 5.79 -2.82 3.05
N ARG A 60 5.12 -2.81 4.21
CA ARG A 60 4.32 -1.66 4.68
C ARG A 60 5.18 -0.42 4.91
N ALA A 61 6.36 -0.59 5.50
CA ALA A 61 7.32 0.50 5.63
C ALA A 61 7.70 1.07 4.26
N GLY A 62 8.09 0.19 3.32
CA GLY A 62 8.45 0.60 1.97
C GLY A 62 7.34 1.39 1.29
N MET A 63 6.10 0.90 1.35
CA MET A 63 4.92 1.55 0.78
C MET A 63 4.68 2.96 1.38
N LEU A 64 4.87 3.13 2.69
CA LEU A 64 4.59 4.40 3.38
C LEU A 64 5.75 5.39 3.35
N VAL A 65 6.99 4.91 3.20
CA VAL A 65 8.21 5.75 3.25
C VAL A 65 8.82 5.95 1.86
N GLY A 66 8.59 5.01 0.93
CA GLY A 66 9.21 5.00 -0.40
C GLY A 66 10.66 4.52 -0.38
N ARG A 67 11.09 3.82 0.70
CA ARG A 67 12.44 3.25 0.87
C ARG A 67 12.36 1.80 1.33
N TYR A 68 13.33 0.98 0.95
CA TYR A 68 13.37 -0.42 1.36
C TYR A 68 13.42 -0.56 2.89
N GLY A 69 12.58 -1.42 3.46
CA GLY A 69 12.58 -1.72 4.89
C GLY A 69 13.92 -2.24 5.41
N ALA A 70 14.71 -2.87 4.54
CA ALA A 70 16.06 -3.33 4.83
C ALA A 70 17.01 -2.20 5.25
N ARG A 71 16.85 -0.96 4.76
CA ARG A 71 17.62 0.22 5.18
C ARG A 71 17.43 0.56 6.66
N TYR A 72 16.31 0.17 7.22
CA TYR A 72 15.91 0.44 8.60
C TYR A 72 16.09 -0.79 9.52
N ASN A 73 16.67 -1.89 9.04
CA ASN A 73 16.78 -3.16 9.77
C ASN A 73 15.46 -3.67 10.32
N LEU A 74 14.36 -3.46 9.58
CA LEU A 74 13.04 -3.85 10.05
C LEU A 74 12.89 -5.37 10.11
N PRO A 75 12.21 -5.91 11.14
CA PRO A 75 11.90 -7.32 11.25
C PRO A 75 10.83 -7.73 10.21
N ASP A 76 10.68 -9.04 9.99
CA ASP A 76 9.64 -9.58 9.10
C ASP A 76 8.22 -9.20 9.59
N SER A 77 8.03 -9.21 10.89
CA SER A 77 6.78 -8.82 11.57
C SER A 77 7.08 -8.24 12.95
N THR A 78 6.20 -7.35 13.41
CA THR A 78 6.27 -6.78 14.76
C THR A 78 5.31 -7.46 15.72
N SER A 79 5.68 -7.51 17.00
CA SER A 79 4.90 -8.05 18.12
C SER A 79 5.08 -7.15 19.36
N PRO A 80 4.32 -7.33 20.43
CA PRO A 80 4.51 -6.60 21.68
C PRO A 80 5.92 -6.69 22.28
N THR A 81 6.65 -7.76 21.97
CA THR A 81 8.02 -8.00 22.44
C THR A 81 9.09 -7.51 21.46
N THR A 82 8.70 -7.06 20.28
CA THR A 82 9.63 -6.55 19.26
C THR A 82 9.96 -5.08 19.55
N THR A 83 11.23 -4.78 19.79
CA THR A 83 11.70 -3.42 20.04
C THR A 83 11.98 -2.66 18.74
N ALA A 84 12.33 -3.39 17.68
CA ALA A 84 12.59 -2.79 16.37
C ALA A 84 11.28 -2.37 15.68
N GLY A 85 11.29 -1.20 15.09
CA GLY A 85 10.17 -0.63 14.35
C GLY A 85 10.64 0.51 13.46
N LEU A 86 9.71 1.18 12.81
CA LEU A 86 10.02 2.32 11.95
C LEU A 86 10.65 3.43 12.80
N PRO A 87 11.87 3.88 12.49
CA PRO A 87 12.55 4.89 13.30
C PRO A 87 11.90 6.26 13.13
N ALA A 88 12.00 7.11 14.17
CA ALA A 88 11.32 8.40 14.22
C ALA A 88 11.75 9.40 13.12
N ASP A 89 12.93 9.22 12.52
CA ASP A 89 13.42 10.02 11.39
C ASP A 89 12.85 9.60 10.03
N ALA A 90 12.17 8.44 9.96
CA ALA A 90 11.54 7.97 8.73
C ALA A 90 10.36 8.86 8.33
N ARG A 91 10.48 9.51 7.18
CA ARG A 91 9.45 10.41 6.65
C ARG A 91 8.41 9.64 5.86
N THR A 92 7.26 9.41 6.48
CA THR A 92 6.15 8.74 5.81
C THR A 92 5.41 9.66 4.85
N ILE A 93 4.65 9.05 3.95
CA ILE A 93 3.71 9.75 3.07
C ILE A 93 2.71 10.62 3.86
N ALA A 94 2.31 10.19 5.08
CA ALA A 94 1.42 10.98 5.94
C ALA A 94 2.11 12.25 6.42
N ALA A 95 3.37 12.16 6.88
CA ALA A 95 4.16 13.33 7.28
C ALA A 95 4.39 14.30 6.11
N LEU A 96 4.72 13.77 4.92
CA LEU A 96 4.97 14.59 3.73
C LEU A 96 3.70 15.30 3.23
N LEU A 97 2.58 14.60 3.16
CA LEU A 97 1.31 15.20 2.75
C LEU A 97 0.73 16.11 3.82
N GLY A 98 0.92 15.80 5.11
CA GLY A 98 0.54 16.67 6.23
C GLY A 98 1.18 18.04 6.15
N GLN A 99 2.48 18.11 5.80
CA GLN A 99 3.18 19.39 5.54
C GLN A 99 2.56 20.18 4.38
N ALA A 100 1.94 19.50 3.41
CA ALA A 100 1.18 20.11 2.33
C ALA A 100 -0.25 20.49 2.74
N GLY A 101 -0.63 20.30 3.99
CA GLY A 101 -1.95 20.66 4.52
C GLY A 101 -3.02 19.60 4.30
N TYR A 102 -2.66 18.33 4.05
CA TYR A 102 -3.60 17.23 4.09
C TYR A 102 -4.01 16.91 5.52
N ALA A 103 -5.27 16.54 5.72
CA ALA A 103 -5.68 15.80 6.91
C ALA A 103 -5.31 14.32 6.69
N THR A 104 -4.66 13.69 7.67
CA THR A 104 -4.11 12.35 7.52
C THR A 104 -4.70 11.38 8.53
N GLY A 105 -5.15 10.21 8.10
CA GLY A 105 -5.71 9.18 8.96
C GLY A 105 -5.27 7.77 8.57
N LEU A 106 -4.96 6.95 9.57
CA LEU A 106 -4.71 5.52 9.45
C LEU A 106 -5.80 4.74 10.17
N PHE A 107 -6.41 3.79 9.47
CA PHE A 107 -7.50 2.95 9.94
C PHE A 107 -7.13 1.48 9.76
N GLY A 108 -7.11 0.70 10.86
CA GLY A 108 -6.70 -0.69 10.86
C GLY A 108 -5.26 -0.90 11.34
N GLN A 109 -4.54 -1.87 10.80
CA GLN A 109 -3.26 -2.27 11.38
C GLN A 109 -2.08 -1.37 10.96
N TRP A 110 -1.20 -1.10 11.93
CA TRP A 110 0.05 -0.36 11.74
C TRP A 110 1.22 -1.28 11.35
N ARG A 111 1.60 -2.21 12.22
CA ARG A 111 2.67 -3.22 12.05
C ARG A 111 4.10 -2.66 11.84
N LEU A 112 4.34 -1.43 12.24
CA LEU A 112 5.67 -0.80 12.09
C LEU A 112 6.32 -0.43 13.43
N GLY A 113 5.89 -1.09 14.52
CA GLY A 113 6.43 -0.91 15.86
C GLY A 113 5.46 -0.20 16.81
N SER A 114 5.79 -0.26 18.10
CA SER A 114 5.00 0.34 19.19
C SER A 114 5.85 0.98 20.27
N GLY A 115 7.17 0.97 20.08
CA GLY A 115 8.10 1.65 21.00
C GLY A 115 8.00 3.17 20.91
N PRO A 116 8.77 3.89 21.75
CA PRO A 116 8.86 5.35 21.69
C PRO A 116 9.21 5.85 20.28
N GLY A 117 8.42 6.78 19.75
CA GLY A 117 8.61 7.34 18.41
C GLY A 117 8.19 6.44 17.25
N GLN A 118 7.57 5.27 17.55
CA GLN A 118 7.16 4.30 16.50
C GLN A 118 5.64 4.26 16.29
N HIS A 119 4.87 5.05 17.03
CA HIS A 119 3.41 5.08 16.91
C HIS A 119 2.97 5.80 15.63
N PRO A 120 1.84 5.44 14.98
CA PRO A 120 1.36 6.12 13.76
C PRO A 120 1.30 7.65 13.86
N LEU A 121 0.88 8.17 15.03
CA LEU A 121 0.82 9.61 15.27
C LEU A 121 2.20 10.28 15.37
N ASP A 122 3.27 9.52 15.61
CA ASP A 122 4.66 10.03 15.55
C ASP A 122 5.16 10.13 14.11
N HIS A 123 4.48 9.42 13.20
CA HIS A 123 4.82 9.33 11.79
C HIS A 123 3.89 10.16 10.88
N GLY A 124 3.25 11.19 11.43
CA GLY A 124 2.54 12.22 10.66
C GLY A 124 1.08 11.90 10.35
N PHE A 125 0.50 10.86 10.94
CA PHE A 125 -0.93 10.70 10.93
C PHE A 125 -1.57 11.58 12.00
N ASP A 126 -2.57 12.38 11.62
CA ASP A 126 -3.37 13.22 12.56
C ASP A 126 -4.37 12.39 13.35
N HIS A 127 -4.78 11.24 12.78
CA HIS A 127 -5.78 10.34 13.32
C HIS A 127 -5.37 8.89 13.14
N PHE A 128 -5.55 8.08 14.18
CA PHE A 128 -5.33 6.64 14.18
C PHE A 128 -6.49 5.94 14.88
N SER A 129 -7.13 4.99 14.18
CA SER A 129 -8.08 4.05 14.77
C SER A 129 -7.76 2.65 14.27
N GLY A 130 -7.31 1.75 15.15
CA GLY A 130 -6.87 0.43 14.71
C GLY A 130 -5.99 -0.32 15.69
N THR A 131 -5.17 -1.22 15.16
CA THR A 131 -4.30 -2.11 15.93
C THR A 131 -2.83 -1.82 15.63
N LEU A 132 -1.95 -1.92 16.64
CA LEU A 132 -0.51 -1.76 16.42
C LEU A 132 0.13 -3.00 15.80
N TYR A 133 -0.52 -4.15 15.92
CA TYR A 133 -0.05 -5.46 15.48
C TYR A 133 -1.05 -6.14 14.56
N GLY A 134 -0.67 -7.30 14.01
CA GLY A 134 -1.56 -8.15 13.23
C GLY A 134 -2.37 -9.13 14.08
N THR A 135 -3.25 -9.88 13.42
CA THR A 135 -4.15 -10.89 14.03
C THR A 135 -3.44 -12.07 14.68
N ASN A 136 -2.14 -12.20 14.48
CA ASN A 136 -1.29 -13.21 15.14
C ASN A 136 -0.94 -12.86 16.60
N VAL A 137 -1.35 -11.69 17.08
CA VAL A 137 -1.20 -11.26 18.50
C VAL A 137 -2.54 -11.42 19.20
N SER A 138 -2.52 -12.02 20.40
CA SER A 138 -3.70 -12.21 21.24
C SER A 138 -3.35 -11.94 22.72
N PRO A 139 -4.16 -11.16 23.46
CA PRO A 139 -5.33 -10.41 22.96
C PRO A 139 -4.93 -9.29 21.99
N LEU A 140 -5.80 -9.00 21.04
CA LEU A 140 -5.61 -7.92 20.07
C LEU A 140 -6.30 -6.66 20.55
N ALA A 141 -5.55 -5.59 20.83
CA ALA A 141 -6.13 -4.33 21.26
C ALA A 141 -6.47 -3.42 20.07
N TRP A 142 -7.64 -2.78 20.14
CA TRP A 142 -8.03 -1.68 19.25
C TRP A 142 -7.78 -0.35 19.94
N TYR A 143 -7.17 0.57 19.21
CA TYR A 143 -6.78 1.90 19.68
C TYR A 143 -7.61 2.99 19.00
N GLU A 144 -7.94 4.04 19.76
CA GLU A 144 -8.32 5.34 19.25
C GLU A 144 -7.24 6.35 19.66
N GLY A 145 -6.53 6.86 18.66
CA GLY A 145 -5.30 7.62 18.94
C GLY A 145 -4.27 6.77 19.68
N ARG A 146 -3.86 7.21 20.87
CA ARG A 146 -2.90 6.48 21.72
C ARG A 146 -3.57 5.65 22.83
N GLN A 147 -4.88 5.71 22.93
CA GLN A 147 -5.61 5.04 24.01
C GLN A 147 -6.17 3.71 23.51
N VAL A 148 -6.07 2.68 24.36
CA VAL A 148 -6.74 1.41 24.14
C VAL A 148 -8.24 1.64 24.35
N GLU A 149 -9.03 1.46 23.31
CA GLU A 149 -10.49 1.54 23.38
C GLU A 149 -11.09 0.18 23.70
N GLU A 150 -10.52 -0.89 23.14
CA GLU A 150 -10.95 -2.26 23.37
C GLU A 150 -9.73 -3.17 23.48
N SER A 151 -9.55 -3.81 24.65
CA SER A 151 -8.32 -4.58 24.95
C SER A 151 -8.30 -5.99 24.36
N ASP A 152 -9.45 -6.53 23.97
CA ASP A 152 -9.61 -7.86 23.33
C ASP A 152 -10.60 -7.75 22.18
N PHE A 153 -10.17 -7.06 21.14
CA PHE A 153 -10.98 -6.77 19.96
C PHE A 153 -11.17 -8.01 19.08
N ASP A 154 -12.42 -8.33 18.75
CA ASP A 154 -12.71 -9.38 17.78
C ASP A 154 -12.40 -8.94 16.36
N SER A 155 -11.30 -9.43 15.79
CA SER A 155 -10.85 -9.10 14.44
C SER A 155 -11.81 -9.50 13.32
N ALA A 156 -12.84 -10.31 13.60
CA ALA A 156 -13.92 -10.60 12.66
C ALA A 156 -14.63 -9.31 12.19
N TYR A 157 -14.69 -8.30 13.05
CA TYR A 157 -15.35 -7.02 12.76
C TYR A 157 -14.39 -5.94 12.24
N ALA A 158 -13.10 -6.24 12.05
CA ALA A 158 -12.09 -5.26 11.67
C ALA A 158 -12.42 -4.53 10.36
N ALA A 159 -12.81 -5.26 9.31
CA ALA A 159 -13.12 -4.65 8.01
C ALA A 159 -14.28 -3.66 8.09
N ARG A 160 -15.29 -3.93 8.95
CA ARG A 160 -16.39 -3.01 9.23
C ARG A 160 -15.90 -1.78 9.96
N ARG A 161 -15.24 -1.98 11.11
CA ARG A 161 -14.86 -0.91 12.01
C ARG A 161 -13.93 0.09 11.35
N LEU A 162 -12.81 -0.37 10.77
CA LEU A 162 -11.87 0.52 10.09
C LEU A 162 -12.52 1.32 8.96
N THR A 163 -13.51 0.73 8.26
CA THR A 163 -14.24 1.44 7.20
C THR A 163 -15.17 2.49 7.78
N GLU A 164 -15.90 2.19 8.85
CA GLU A 164 -16.80 3.14 9.53
C GLU A 164 -16.01 4.32 10.10
N ASP A 165 -14.89 4.07 10.77
CA ASP A 165 -14.00 5.10 11.30
C ASP A 165 -13.41 5.98 10.18
N ALA A 166 -13.02 5.37 9.05
CA ALA A 166 -12.56 6.12 7.88
C ALA A 166 -13.68 6.99 7.26
N LEU A 167 -14.91 6.48 7.20
CA LEU A 167 -16.07 7.23 6.69
C LEU A 167 -16.36 8.44 7.60
N ASP A 168 -16.27 8.28 8.91
CA ASP A 168 -16.46 9.36 9.87
C ASP A 168 -15.35 10.42 9.76
N PHE A 169 -14.10 9.97 9.60
CA PHE A 169 -12.98 10.88 9.35
C PHE A 169 -13.19 11.69 8.06
N ILE A 170 -13.53 11.01 6.97
CA ILE A 170 -13.82 11.66 5.68
C ILE A 170 -15.01 12.61 5.82
N GLY A 171 -16.11 12.18 6.45
CA GLY A 171 -17.30 13.00 6.69
C GLY A 171 -16.99 14.30 7.44
N ARG A 172 -16.21 14.22 8.52
CA ARG A 172 -15.77 15.40 9.28
C ARG A 172 -15.03 16.45 8.43
N GLN A 173 -14.32 16.06 7.38
CA GLN A 173 -13.67 17.01 6.48
C GLN A 173 -14.68 17.71 5.54
N TYR A 174 -15.85 17.11 5.32
CA TYR A 174 -16.93 17.66 4.50
C TYR A 174 -17.97 18.42 5.31
N ASP A 175 -18.24 18.02 6.56
CA ASP A 175 -19.25 18.58 7.45
C ASP A 175 -18.75 19.76 8.30
N ARG A 176 -17.46 20.14 8.22
CA ARG A 176 -16.94 21.30 8.93
C ARG A 176 -17.75 22.54 8.55
N PRO A 177 -18.50 23.14 9.51
CA PRO A 177 -19.30 24.32 9.23
C PRO A 177 -18.39 25.41 8.70
N ARG A 178 -18.87 26.15 7.69
CA ARG A 178 -18.23 27.36 7.19
C ARG A 178 -18.04 28.31 8.39
N ARG A 179 -16.91 28.29 9.08
CA ARG A 179 -16.57 29.28 10.10
C ARG A 179 -16.57 30.63 9.41
N GLY A 180 -17.61 31.42 9.64
CA GLY A 180 -17.73 32.77 9.10
C GLY A 180 -19.16 33.16 8.75
N TRP A 181 -20.15 32.83 9.57
CA TRP A 181 -21.34 33.66 9.68
C TRP A 181 -21.37 34.21 11.10
N ASP A 182 -20.79 35.42 11.20
CA ASP A 182 -20.98 36.28 12.34
C ASP A 182 -22.48 36.63 12.40
N ARG A 183 -23.11 36.28 13.55
CA ARG A 183 -24.49 36.72 13.83
C ARG A 183 -24.47 38.16 14.26
N GLY A 184 -24.09 39.04 13.34
CA GLY A 184 -24.25 40.49 13.48
C GLY A 184 -25.64 40.89 13.05
N ARG A 185 -26.50 41.26 13.97
CA ARG A 185 -27.75 41.99 13.72
C ARG A 185 -27.42 43.29 12.96
N GLY A 186 -27.89 43.43 11.75
CA GLY A 186 -27.80 44.70 11.02
C GLY A 186 -28.69 44.64 9.76
N ARG A 187 -29.86 45.30 9.84
CA ARG A 187 -30.71 45.57 8.65
C ARG A 187 -29.94 46.52 7.74
N GLY A 188 -29.58 46.06 6.55
CA GLY A 188 -29.02 46.90 5.50
C GLY A 188 -29.18 46.20 4.14
N ARG A 189 -30.10 46.69 3.30
CA ARG A 189 -30.23 46.29 1.90
C ARG A 189 -29.02 46.82 1.13
N HIS A 190 -28.14 45.94 0.67
CA HIS A 190 -27.28 46.24 -0.47
C HIS A 190 -27.16 45.01 -1.37
N HIS A 191 -27.63 45.20 -2.60
CA HIS A 191 -27.43 44.28 -3.72
C HIS A 191 -25.96 44.35 -4.10
N GLY A 192 -25.18 43.35 -3.67
CA GLY A 192 -23.81 43.15 -4.08
C GLY A 192 -23.66 41.70 -4.53
N HIS A 193 -23.42 41.49 -5.84
CA HIS A 193 -23.03 40.20 -6.39
C HIS A 193 -21.63 39.84 -5.89
N GLY A 194 -21.52 39.45 -4.62
CA GLY A 194 -20.32 38.88 -4.05
C GLY A 194 -20.15 37.44 -4.57
N ARG A 195 -19.27 37.24 -5.54
CA ARG A 195 -18.72 35.90 -5.86
C ARG A 195 -18.13 35.35 -4.57
N GLY A 196 -18.89 34.50 -3.86
CA GLY A 196 -18.43 33.81 -2.67
C GLY A 196 -17.16 33.04 -3.01
N ARG A 197 -16.02 33.46 -2.42
CA ARG A 197 -14.79 32.67 -2.43
C ARG A 197 -15.14 31.34 -1.81
N PHE A 198 -15.27 30.28 -2.60
CA PHE A 198 -15.32 28.92 -2.10
C PHE A 198 -14.04 28.68 -1.30
N ARG A 199 -14.15 28.63 0.04
CA ARG A 199 -13.04 28.19 0.88
C ARG A 199 -12.68 26.79 0.43
N ARG A 200 -11.42 26.58 -0.01
CA ARG A 200 -10.87 25.29 -0.41
C ARG A 200 -11.11 24.29 0.71
N ARG A 201 -11.70 23.15 0.39
CA ARG A 201 -11.78 22.01 1.29
C ARG A 201 -10.37 21.46 1.48
N GLN A 202 -9.99 21.15 2.71
CA GLN A 202 -8.71 20.53 3.02
C GLN A 202 -8.65 19.15 2.34
N PRO A 203 -7.61 18.83 1.54
CA PRO A 203 -7.46 17.49 1.00
C PRO A 203 -7.16 16.50 2.14
N LEU A 204 -7.42 15.22 1.89
CA LEU A 204 -7.17 14.18 2.89
C LEU A 204 -6.38 13.01 2.32
N LEU A 205 -5.64 12.35 3.20
CA LEU A 205 -5.08 11.01 3.03
C LEU A 205 -5.74 10.09 4.06
N ALA A 206 -6.46 9.08 3.59
CA ALA A 206 -7.01 8.01 4.43
C ALA A 206 -6.36 6.68 4.02
N VAL A 207 -5.63 6.05 4.92
CA VAL A 207 -5.04 4.72 4.72
C VAL A 207 -5.90 3.71 5.46
N LEU A 208 -6.56 2.83 4.71
CA LEU A 208 -7.34 1.71 5.23
C LEU A 208 -6.50 0.44 5.15
N SER A 209 -5.87 0.09 6.25
CA SER A 209 -4.90 -0.99 6.39
C SER A 209 -5.60 -2.22 6.98
N HIS A 210 -6.18 -3.06 6.11
CA HIS A 210 -6.94 -4.23 6.54
C HIS A 210 -6.07 -5.25 7.27
N LEU A 211 -6.68 -5.96 8.23
CA LEU A 211 -6.10 -7.11 8.91
C LEU A 211 -6.36 -8.42 8.13
N ALA A 212 -7.28 -8.39 7.19
CA ALA A 212 -7.72 -9.50 6.36
C ALA A 212 -7.11 -9.40 4.94
N PRO A 213 -6.98 -10.53 4.23
CA PRO A 213 -7.32 -11.91 4.60
C PRO A 213 -6.19 -12.69 5.30
N HIS A 214 -5.41 -12.08 6.20
CA HIS A 214 -4.35 -12.74 6.98
C HIS A 214 -4.92 -13.75 8.00
N GLN A 215 -4.18 -14.83 8.26
CA GLN A 215 -4.51 -15.81 9.30
C GLN A 215 -4.37 -15.22 10.72
N PRO A 216 -5.17 -15.70 11.71
CA PRO A 216 -6.32 -16.60 11.57
C PRO A 216 -7.49 -15.92 10.86
N TYR A 217 -8.14 -16.67 9.95
CA TYR A 217 -9.27 -16.11 9.18
C TYR A 217 -10.48 -15.90 10.09
N ARG A 218 -10.74 -14.66 10.40
CA ARG A 218 -11.92 -14.23 11.14
C ARG A 218 -12.72 -13.28 10.28
N VAL A 219 -14.00 -13.52 10.19
CA VAL A 219 -14.89 -12.73 9.35
C VAL A 219 -16.23 -12.55 10.06
N GLU A 220 -16.84 -11.40 9.89
CA GLU A 220 -18.16 -11.10 10.44
C GLU A 220 -19.17 -12.19 10.06
N PRO A 221 -19.99 -12.69 11.01
CA PRO A 221 -20.87 -13.88 10.80
C PRO A 221 -21.71 -13.83 9.53
N ARG A 222 -22.15 -12.64 9.12
CA ARG A 222 -22.95 -12.47 7.90
C ARG A 222 -22.22 -12.78 6.59
N PHE A 223 -20.89 -12.91 6.59
CA PHE A 223 -20.11 -13.27 5.42
C PHE A 223 -19.69 -14.73 5.42
N VAL A 224 -19.76 -15.44 6.55
CA VAL A 224 -19.34 -16.83 6.68
C VAL A 224 -20.11 -17.71 5.69
N GLY A 225 -19.37 -18.50 4.91
CA GLY A 225 -19.93 -19.45 3.94
C GLY A 225 -20.50 -18.81 2.66
N ARG A 226 -20.13 -17.57 2.35
CA ARG A 226 -20.60 -16.89 1.13
C ARG A 226 -19.71 -17.12 -0.08
N SER A 227 -18.43 -17.36 0.16
CA SER A 227 -17.44 -17.50 -0.89
C SER A 227 -17.08 -18.96 -1.11
N ASP A 228 -16.95 -19.35 -2.37
CA ASP A 228 -16.39 -20.66 -2.74
C ASP A 228 -14.89 -20.78 -2.37
N GLY A 229 -14.27 -19.68 -1.96
CA GLY A 229 -12.90 -19.62 -1.45
C GLY A 229 -12.77 -19.92 0.06
N GLY A 230 -13.82 -20.44 0.72
CA GLY A 230 -13.84 -20.70 2.16
C GLY A 230 -13.71 -19.42 3.00
N LEU A 231 -13.28 -19.53 4.26
CA LEU A 231 -13.14 -18.39 5.18
C LEU A 231 -12.18 -17.31 4.66
N TYR A 232 -11.13 -17.69 3.95
CA TYR A 232 -10.24 -16.75 3.27
C TYR A 232 -11.01 -15.91 2.24
N GLY A 233 -11.79 -16.59 1.38
CA GLY A 233 -12.62 -15.94 0.38
C GLY A 233 -13.72 -15.07 0.99
N ASP A 234 -14.35 -15.52 2.07
CA ASP A 234 -15.33 -14.74 2.83
C ASP A 234 -14.72 -13.42 3.35
N ALA A 235 -13.46 -13.47 3.82
CA ALA A 235 -12.74 -12.30 4.28
C ALA A 235 -12.44 -11.31 3.13
N VAL A 236 -12.07 -11.81 1.95
CA VAL A 236 -11.87 -10.98 0.75
C VAL A 236 -13.19 -10.35 0.28
N GLU A 237 -14.29 -11.12 0.26
CA GLU A 237 -15.63 -10.59 -0.08
C GLU A 237 -16.10 -9.54 0.94
N ALA A 238 -15.72 -9.67 2.22
CA ALA A 238 -15.99 -8.65 3.23
C ALA A 238 -15.23 -7.35 2.92
N ILE A 239 -13.94 -7.41 2.56
CA ILE A 239 -13.16 -6.24 2.13
C ILE A 239 -13.85 -5.57 0.93
N ASP A 240 -14.21 -6.33 -0.10
CA ASP A 240 -14.89 -5.81 -1.29
C ASP A 240 -16.21 -5.12 -0.96
N HIS A 241 -17.02 -5.73 -0.07
CA HIS A 241 -18.28 -5.15 0.40
C HIS A 241 -18.06 -3.78 1.05
N TYR A 242 -17.09 -3.67 1.96
CA TYR A 242 -16.82 -2.44 2.68
C TYR A 242 -16.17 -1.38 1.80
N LEU A 243 -15.32 -1.76 0.86
CA LEU A 243 -14.84 -0.86 -0.19
C LEU A 243 -16.01 -0.32 -1.03
N GLY A 244 -16.98 -1.16 -1.35
CA GLY A 244 -18.21 -0.73 -2.02
C GLY A 244 -19.01 0.29 -1.19
N ARG A 245 -19.06 0.14 0.15
CA ARG A 245 -19.66 1.14 1.05
C ARG A 245 -18.92 2.47 1.01
N LEU A 246 -17.59 2.43 1.07
CA LEU A 246 -16.73 3.62 0.98
C LEU A 246 -16.98 4.38 -0.34
N VAL A 247 -16.96 3.69 -1.48
CA VAL A 247 -17.20 4.30 -2.80
C VAL A 247 -18.58 4.95 -2.86
N ARG A 248 -19.63 4.28 -2.37
CA ARG A 248 -20.98 4.86 -2.31
C ARG A 248 -21.06 6.08 -1.42
N HIS A 249 -20.33 6.10 -0.31
CA HIS A 249 -20.27 7.27 0.58
C HIS A 249 -19.62 8.47 -0.10
N LEU A 250 -18.45 8.26 -0.74
CA LEU A 250 -17.75 9.31 -1.50
C LEU A 250 -18.64 9.90 -2.60
N ASN A 251 -19.41 9.07 -3.29
CA ASN A 251 -20.41 9.53 -4.27
C ASN A 251 -21.49 10.40 -3.61
N ARG A 252 -22.05 9.96 -2.46
CA ARG A 252 -23.12 10.66 -1.76
C ARG A 252 -22.70 12.05 -1.27
N ILE A 253 -21.47 12.19 -0.78
CA ILE A 253 -20.92 13.49 -0.33
C ILE A 253 -20.35 14.34 -1.47
N GLY A 254 -20.45 13.88 -2.73
CA GLY A 254 -19.93 14.59 -3.91
C GLY A 254 -18.41 14.73 -3.91
N SER A 255 -17.68 13.70 -3.42
CA SER A 255 -16.22 13.70 -3.31
C SER A 255 -15.53 12.85 -4.38
N SER A 256 -16.25 12.03 -5.10
CA SER A 256 -15.68 11.05 -6.03
C SER A 256 -14.77 11.65 -7.09
N ASP A 257 -15.15 12.80 -7.65
CA ASP A 257 -14.35 13.48 -8.69
C ASP A 257 -13.02 14.05 -8.17
N ARG A 258 -12.88 14.12 -6.86
CA ARG A 258 -11.70 14.66 -6.17
C ARG A 258 -10.91 13.61 -5.43
N THR A 259 -11.31 12.36 -5.47
CA THR A 259 -10.72 11.29 -4.70
C THR A 259 -10.08 10.25 -5.59
N LEU A 260 -8.78 10.08 -5.43
CA LEU A 260 -8.02 8.94 -5.94
C LEU A 260 -8.17 7.79 -4.95
N ILE A 261 -8.72 6.66 -5.40
CA ILE A 261 -8.80 5.43 -4.63
C ILE A 261 -7.76 4.47 -5.16
N ILE A 262 -6.88 3.98 -4.29
CA ILE A 262 -5.86 2.98 -4.59
C ILE A 262 -6.20 1.72 -3.79
N PHE A 263 -6.25 0.57 -4.45
CA PHE A 263 -6.41 -0.74 -3.83
C PHE A 263 -5.19 -1.60 -4.14
N THR A 264 -4.60 -2.21 -3.11
CA THR A 264 -3.43 -3.11 -3.24
C THR A 264 -3.37 -4.12 -2.09
N SER A 265 -2.33 -4.97 -2.09
CA SER A 265 -1.93 -5.83 -0.97
C SER A 265 -0.50 -5.52 -0.57
N ASP A 266 -0.13 -5.79 0.67
CA ASP A 266 1.24 -5.59 1.16
C ASP A 266 2.22 -6.65 0.66
N ASN A 267 1.78 -7.87 0.41
CA ASN A 267 2.52 -8.97 -0.22
C ASN A 267 1.54 -9.96 -0.87
N GLY A 268 2.08 -10.99 -1.53
CA GLY A 268 1.29 -12.08 -2.09
C GLY A 268 0.68 -12.99 -1.02
N PRO A 269 -0.13 -13.98 -1.43
CA PRO A 269 -0.92 -14.79 -0.51
C PRO A 269 -0.10 -15.90 0.14
N ARG A 270 -0.65 -16.43 1.24
CA ARG A 270 -0.28 -17.76 1.77
C ARG A 270 -1.00 -18.86 0.99
N TYR A 271 -1.12 -20.06 1.58
CA TYR A 271 -1.56 -21.28 0.89
C TYR A 271 -3.01 -21.21 0.38
N GLU A 272 -3.90 -20.50 1.04
CA GLU A 272 -5.32 -20.45 0.70
C GLU A 272 -5.64 -19.49 -0.44
N GLY A 273 -4.82 -18.42 -0.58
CA GLY A 273 -4.98 -17.45 -1.66
C GLY A 273 -4.42 -17.96 -3.00
N ARG A 274 -4.84 -17.33 -4.08
CA ARG A 274 -4.52 -17.70 -5.45
C ARG A 274 -3.59 -16.69 -6.10
N ASN A 275 -2.59 -17.19 -6.81
CA ASN A 275 -1.57 -16.38 -7.47
C ASN A 275 -1.55 -16.52 -9.01
N LEU A 276 -2.63 -17.00 -9.62
CA LEU A 276 -2.75 -17.25 -11.07
C LEU A 276 -1.68 -18.23 -11.61
N ARG A 277 -1.37 -19.26 -10.82
CA ARG A 277 -0.33 -20.28 -11.11
C ARG A 277 1.09 -19.73 -11.18
N ARG A 278 1.36 -18.52 -10.67
CA ARG A 278 2.73 -18.01 -10.50
C ARG A 278 3.45 -18.83 -9.44
N GLN A 279 4.75 -18.99 -9.60
CA GLN A 279 5.58 -19.65 -8.59
C GLN A 279 5.65 -18.81 -7.32
N GLY A 280 5.81 -19.47 -6.19
CA GLY A 280 6.02 -18.87 -4.90
C GLY A 280 4.75 -18.31 -4.24
N ARG A 281 4.91 -18.01 -2.97
CA ARG A 281 3.92 -17.46 -2.05
C ARG A 281 4.65 -16.63 -1.01
N LYS A 282 3.97 -15.92 -0.14
CA LYS A 282 4.59 -15.30 1.04
C LYS A 282 5.41 -16.34 1.82
N PRO A 283 6.69 -16.10 2.12
CA PRO A 283 7.49 -14.88 1.89
C PRO A 283 8.43 -14.92 0.67
N GLU A 284 8.22 -15.82 -0.27
CA GLU A 284 9.11 -16.05 -1.39
C GLU A 284 9.09 -14.88 -2.38
N LEU A 285 10.22 -14.66 -3.07
CA LEU A 285 10.39 -13.53 -3.99
C LEU A 285 10.03 -13.85 -5.44
N PHE A 286 9.50 -15.03 -5.71
CA PHE A 286 8.83 -15.32 -6.97
C PHE A 286 7.57 -14.47 -7.12
N ASP A 287 7.08 -14.30 -8.35
CA ASP A 287 5.94 -13.42 -8.63
C ASP A 287 4.68 -13.78 -7.81
N GLY A 288 4.50 -15.05 -7.46
CA GLY A 288 3.39 -15.47 -6.60
C GLY A 288 3.45 -14.91 -5.17
N GLY A 289 4.64 -14.60 -4.67
CA GLY A 289 4.84 -14.05 -3.33
C GLY A 289 4.90 -12.52 -3.29
N VAL A 290 5.28 -11.86 -4.39
CA VAL A 290 5.55 -10.40 -4.36
C VAL A 290 4.81 -9.60 -5.44
N ASN A 291 4.23 -10.21 -6.46
CA ASN A 291 3.42 -9.48 -7.44
C ASN A 291 1.98 -9.39 -6.93
N VAL A 292 1.59 -8.18 -6.56
CA VAL A 292 0.33 -7.88 -5.87
C VAL A 292 -0.70 -7.20 -6.77
N PRO A 293 -2.01 -7.31 -6.49
CA PRO A 293 -3.00 -6.51 -7.18
C PRO A 293 -2.76 -5.03 -6.89
N PHE A 294 -2.85 -4.19 -7.94
CA PHE A 294 -2.80 -2.74 -7.81
C PHE A 294 -3.78 -2.09 -8.77
N ILE A 295 -4.73 -1.39 -8.21
CA ILE A 295 -5.78 -0.67 -8.93
C ILE A 295 -5.81 0.77 -8.42
N ALA A 296 -5.66 1.74 -9.32
CA ALA A 296 -5.81 3.15 -9.01
C ALA A 296 -6.99 3.72 -9.81
N SER A 297 -8.03 4.17 -9.12
CA SER A 297 -9.25 4.68 -9.73
C SER A 297 -9.54 6.09 -9.29
N TRP A 298 -9.72 6.94 -10.30
CA TRP A 298 -10.06 8.33 -10.09
C TRP A 298 -11.04 8.80 -11.17
N THR A 299 -12.23 9.20 -10.77
CA THR A 299 -13.32 9.54 -11.68
C THR A 299 -12.96 10.70 -12.63
N SER A 300 -12.15 11.65 -12.18
CA SER A 300 -11.69 12.80 -12.96
C SER A 300 -10.42 12.54 -13.75
N ALA A 301 -9.74 11.42 -13.55
CA ALA A 301 -8.60 11.00 -14.34
C ALA A 301 -9.08 10.26 -15.61
N GLY A 302 -8.21 10.13 -16.56
CA GLY A 302 -8.49 9.62 -17.91
C GLY A 302 -9.16 8.25 -18.01
N ARG A 303 -8.96 7.58 -19.12
CA ARG A 303 -9.60 6.29 -19.45
C ARG A 303 -8.96 5.13 -18.66
N ALA A 304 -9.74 4.06 -18.46
CA ALA A 304 -9.25 2.79 -17.94
C ALA A 304 -8.00 2.33 -18.70
N ARG A 305 -6.97 1.93 -17.95
CA ARG A 305 -5.67 1.56 -18.51
C ARG A 305 -5.13 0.29 -17.86
N ARG A 306 -4.47 -0.52 -18.68
CA ARG A 306 -3.65 -1.65 -18.21
C ARG A 306 -2.18 -1.27 -18.34
N ASP A 307 -1.44 -1.25 -17.22
CA ASP A 307 -0.01 -1.06 -17.22
C ASP A 307 0.71 -2.41 -17.08
N ARG A 308 1.78 -2.60 -17.83
CA ARG A 308 2.60 -3.82 -17.81
C ARG A 308 4.04 -3.56 -17.39
N VAL A 309 4.37 -2.28 -17.21
CA VAL A 309 5.71 -1.87 -16.73
C VAL A 309 5.87 -2.38 -15.31
N PRO A 310 6.98 -3.04 -14.96
CA PRO A 310 7.27 -3.40 -13.57
C PRO A 310 7.29 -2.14 -12.69
N ARG A 311 6.50 -2.16 -11.62
CA ARG A 311 6.36 -1.08 -10.64
C ARG A 311 6.57 -1.62 -9.24
N SER A 312 6.86 -0.75 -8.29
CA SER A 312 6.97 -1.10 -6.88
C SER A 312 5.97 -0.31 -6.02
N LEU A 313 5.54 -0.87 -4.90
CA LEU A 313 4.79 -0.12 -3.89
C LEU A 313 5.59 1.04 -3.29
N LEU A 314 6.93 1.02 -3.40
CA LEU A 314 7.81 2.15 -3.07
C LEU A 314 7.45 3.41 -3.88
N ASP A 315 6.95 3.22 -5.11
CA ASP A 315 6.62 4.30 -6.05
C ASP A 315 5.41 5.14 -5.58
N LEU A 316 4.66 4.67 -4.59
CA LEU A 316 3.53 5.42 -4.03
C LEU A 316 3.95 6.73 -3.39
N THR A 317 5.01 6.73 -2.58
CA THR A 317 5.46 7.93 -1.86
C THR A 317 5.85 9.07 -2.80
N PRO A 318 6.80 8.91 -3.75
CA PRO A 318 7.13 10.00 -4.68
C PRO A 318 5.95 10.39 -5.56
N SER A 319 5.10 9.44 -5.97
CA SER A 319 3.95 9.73 -6.83
C SER A 319 2.87 10.57 -6.15
N LEU A 320 2.57 10.26 -4.89
CA LEU A 320 1.58 11.02 -4.13
C LEU A 320 2.13 12.39 -3.71
N CYS A 321 3.45 12.51 -3.46
CA CYS A 321 4.11 13.80 -3.31
C CYS A 321 3.93 14.65 -4.58
N ALA A 322 4.19 14.10 -5.77
CA ALA A 322 4.02 14.80 -7.04
C ALA A 322 2.56 15.26 -7.25
N LEU A 323 1.56 14.42 -6.96
CA LEU A 323 0.15 14.78 -7.04
C LEU A 323 -0.26 15.85 -6.01
N ALA A 324 0.39 15.87 -4.85
CA ALA A 324 0.17 16.87 -3.80
C ALA A 324 0.94 18.18 -4.03
N GLY A 325 1.86 18.22 -5.00
CA GLY A 325 2.76 19.35 -5.23
C GLY A 325 3.82 19.50 -4.14
N VAL A 326 4.26 18.37 -3.55
CA VAL A 326 5.32 18.27 -2.55
C VAL A 326 6.59 17.76 -3.23
N THR A 327 7.73 18.37 -2.93
CA THR A 327 9.02 17.82 -3.35
C THR A 327 9.31 16.57 -2.50
N PRO A 328 9.47 15.40 -3.12
CA PRO A 328 9.80 14.19 -2.37
C PRO A 328 11.23 14.28 -1.81
N PRO A 329 11.55 13.55 -0.73
CA PRO A 329 12.93 13.36 -0.30
C PRO A 329 13.82 12.86 -1.44
N PRO A 330 15.09 13.29 -1.50
CA PRO A 330 15.99 12.91 -2.60
C PRO A 330 16.50 11.47 -2.51
N ASP A 331 16.34 10.83 -1.35
CA ASP A 331 16.89 9.52 -0.98
C ASP A 331 15.86 8.38 -1.09
N LEU A 332 14.79 8.57 -1.87
CA LEU A 332 13.79 7.53 -2.08
C LEU A 332 14.30 6.44 -3.02
N ASP A 333 13.91 5.18 -2.74
CA ASP A 333 14.12 4.04 -3.64
C ASP A 333 12.97 3.91 -4.66
N GLY A 334 11.83 4.54 -4.38
CA GLY A 334 10.67 4.57 -5.28
C GLY A 334 10.80 5.63 -6.36
N GLU A 335 10.11 5.43 -7.47
CA GLU A 335 10.07 6.32 -8.62
C GLU A 335 8.67 6.92 -8.85
N ASP A 336 8.59 8.12 -9.43
CA ASP A 336 7.32 8.80 -9.67
C ASP A 336 6.50 8.13 -10.79
N MET A 337 5.35 7.58 -10.45
CA MET A 337 4.34 7.07 -11.39
C MET A 337 3.06 7.93 -11.39
N SER A 338 3.11 9.19 -10.97
CA SER A 338 1.94 10.06 -10.85
C SER A 338 1.14 10.20 -12.14
N GLN A 339 1.81 10.20 -13.31
CA GLN A 339 1.14 10.24 -14.60
C GLN A 339 0.28 8.99 -14.82
N LEU A 340 0.77 7.82 -14.38
CA LEU A 340 0.00 6.58 -14.42
C LEU A 340 -1.24 6.67 -13.52
N LEU A 341 -1.09 7.17 -12.29
CA LEU A 341 -2.22 7.37 -11.37
C LEU A 341 -3.28 8.33 -11.94
N LEU A 342 -2.88 9.24 -12.83
CA LEU A 342 -3.78 10.11 -13.61
C LEU A 342 -4.39 9.42 -14.84
N GLY A 343 -4.22 8.11 -15.03
CA GLY A 343 -4.72 7.36 -16.19
C GLY A 343 -3.96 7.64 -17.50
N ARG A 344 -2.77 8.24 -17.43
CA ARG A 344 -1.90 8.51 -18.57
C ARG A 344 -0.86 7.40 -18.74
N ALA A 345 -0.04 7.48 -19.80
CA ALA A 345 1.14 6.64 -19.89
C ALA A 345 2.09 6.97 -18.72
N GLY A 346 2.43 5.97 -17.94
CA GLY A 346 3.48 6.11 -16.94
C GLY A 346 4.86 6.18 -17.60
N PRO A 347 5.85 6.79 -16.94
CA PRO A 347 7.24 6.75 -17.42
C PRO A 347 7.78 5.32 -17.43
N ALA A 348 8.87 5.08 -18.16
CA ALA A 348 9.70 3.92 -17.93
C ALA A 348 10.19 3.94 -16.47
N ARG A 349 10.49 2.77 -15.94
CA ARG A 349 11.01 2.61 -14.58
C ARG A 349 12.31 1.81 -14.63
N GLY A 350 13.24 2.13 -13.76
CA GLY A 350 14.40 1.32 -13.47
C GLY A 350 14.04 -0.03 -12.85
N PRO A 351 15.00 -0.87 -12.54
CA PRO A 351 14.76 -2.18 -11.94
C PRO A 351 14.01 -2.09 -10.60
N VAL A 352 13.18 -3.07 -10.32
CA VAL A 352 12.59 -3.31 -8.99
C VAL A 352 13.48 -4.30 -8.26
N PHE A 353 13.94 -3.94 -7.08
CA PHE A 353 14.77 -4.80 -6.23
C PHE A 353 13.91 -5.45 -5.14
N LEU A 354 14.15 -6.73 -4.87
CA LEU A 354 13.32 -7.54 -4.00
C LEU A 354 14.16 -8.09 -2.85
N PHE A 355 13.84 -7.62 -1.66
CA PHE A 355 14.54 -7.99 -0.44
C PHE A 355 13.82 -9.10 0.32
N HIS A 356 14.59 -10.07 0.78
CA HIS A 356 14.17 -10.99 1.85
C HIS A 356 14.95 -10.62 3.10
N ARG A 357 14.24 -10.09 4.10
CA ARG A 357 14.87 -9.48 5.27
C ARG A 357 15.83 -8.35 4.86
N GLN A 358 17.08 -8.41 5.30
CA GLN A 358 18.11 -7.43 4.98
C GLN A 358 18.87 -7.74 3.68
N ASN A 359 18.60 -8.89 3.06
CA ASN A 359 19.35 -9.35 1.90
C ASN A 359 18.59 -9.12 0.60
N LEU A 360 19.26 -8.58 -0.39
CA LEU A 360 18.73 -8.43 -1.74
C LEU A 360 18.89 -9.77 -2.48
N TRP A 361 17.77 -10.42 -2.78
CA TRP A 361 17.77 -11.76 -3.38
C TRP A 361 17.34 -11.80 -4.83
N ALA A 362 16.58 -10.81 -5.28
CA ALA A 362 16.12 -10.79 -6.66
C ALA A 362 15.94 -9.36 -7.18
N MET A 363 15.95 -9.22 -8.50
CA MET A 363 15.56 -7.99 -9.17
C MET A 363 14.68 -8.29 -10.39
N ARG A 364 13.77 -7.37 -10.71
CA ARG A 364 12.92 -7.38 -11.87
C ARG A 364 13.26 -6.20 -12.77
N SER A 365 13.68 -6.46 -14.00
CA SER A 365 14.01 -5.43 -15.00
C SER A 365 13.41 -5.81 -16.34
N GLU A 366 12.58 -4.95 -16.92
CA GLU A 366 11.88 -5.22 -18.18
C GLU A 366 11.13 -6.56 -18.17
N GLN A 367 11.55 -7.55 -18.99
CA GLN A 367 11.01 -8.91 -18.98
C GLN A 367 11.79 -9.87 -18.08
N TRP A 368 12.97 -9.45 -17.62
CA TRP A 368 13.90 -10.33 -16.91
C TRP A 368 13.70 -10.28 -15.41
N LYS A 369 13.76 -11.43 -14.76
CA LYS A 369 13.84 -11.52 -13.30
C LYS A 369 15.05 -12.38 -12.94
N LEU A 370 15.99 -11.74 -12.25
CA LEU A 370 17.24 -12.35 -11.79
C LEU A 370 17.15 -12.62 -10.30
N HIS A 371 17.32 -13.87 -9.89
CA HIS A 371 17.51 -14.28 -8.51
C HIS A 371 18.98 -14.59 -8.27
N VAL A 372 19.54 -14.14 -7.15
CA VAL A 372 20.97 -14.34 -6.80
C VAL A 372 21.17 -15.15 -5.54
N LEU A 373 20.13 -15.34 -4.74
CA LEU A 373 20.09 -16.24 -3.59
C LEU A 373 18.95 -17.23 -3.80
N GLY A 374 19.27 -18.50 -3.72
CA GLY A 374 18.26 -19.57 -3.86
C GLY A 374 17.19 -19.42 -2.80
N THR A 375 15.96 -19.69 -3.18
CA THR A 375 14.83 -19.87 -2.29
C THR A 375 15.16 -20.83 -1.18
N LEU A 376 14.47 -20.70 -0.05
CA LEU A 376 14.43 -21.53 1.17
C LEU A 376 14.48 -23.05 0.91
N ILE A 377 15.55 -23.54 0.32
CA ILE A 377 15.82 -24.97 0.26
C ILE A 377 16.71 -25.29 1.47
N PRO A 378 16.28 -26.18 2.38
CA PRO A 378 16.98 -26.46 3.65
C PRO A 378 18.34 -27.16 3.51
N PHE A 379 18.83 -27.32 2.30
CA PHE A 379 20.05 -28.07 2.01
C PHE A 379 21.06 -27.15 1.30
N GLY A 380 21.93 -26.52 2.06
CA GLY A 380 23.13 -25.78 1.73
C GLY A 380 23.61 -25.85 0.28
N HIS A 381 23.11 -24.99 -0.59
CA HIS A 381 23.52 -24.94 -1.99
C HIS A 381 24.29 -23.66 -2.30
N GLU A 382 25.34 -23.82 -3.09
CA GLU A 382 26.04 -22.72 -3.75
C GLU A 382 25.06 -21.89 -4.55
N TYR A 383 25.17 -20.58 -4.42
CA TYR A 383 24.27 -19.61 -5.01
C TYR A 383 24.57 -19.41 -6.50
N TRP A 384 23.81 -20.06 -7.34
CA TRP A 384 23.84 -19.81 -8.78
C TRP A 384 22.80 -18.75 -9.13
N PRO A 385 23.16 -17.71 -9.89
CA PRO A 385 22.16 -16.77 -10.39
C PRO A 385 21.18 -17.53 -11.30
N THR A 386 19.87 -17.38 -11.06
CA THR A 386 18.84 -17.89 -11.94
C THR A 386 18.14 -16.75 -12.63
N LEU A 387 18.00 -16.82 -13.95
CA LEU A 387 17.36 -15.81 -14.78
C LEU A 387 16.07 -16.38 -15.38
N TYR A 388 14.98 -15.61 -15.28
CA TYR A 388 13.68 -15.95 -15.89
C TYR A 388 13.26 -14.85 -16.85
N ASP A 389 12.67 -15.24 -18.01
CA ASP A 389 11.87 -14.35 -18.84
C ASP A 389 10.41 -14.44 -18.38
N VAL A 390 9.99 -13.56 -17.47
CA VAL A 390 8.64 -13.65 -16.87
C VAL A 390 7.52 -13.13 -17.78
N VAL A 391 7.83 -12.71 -19.00
CA VAL A 391 6.83 -12.41 -20.03
C VAL A 391 6.46 -13.68 -20.79
N GLU A 392 7.46 -14.46 -21.18
CA GLU A 392 7.28 -15.76 -21.87
C GLU A 392 6.98 -16.89 -20.87
N ASP A 393 7.62 -16.84 -19.69
CA ASP A 393 7.41 -17.78 -18.59
C ASP A 393 6.93 -17.05 -17.32
N PRO A 394 5.64 -16.66 -17.25
CA PRO A 394 5.09 -15.98 -16.09
C PRO A 394 4.98 -16.85 -14.82
N ARG A 395 5.37 -18.15 -14.94
CA ARG A 395 5.42 -19.08 -13.81
C ARG A 395 6.79 -19.22 -13.21
N GLU A 396 7.84 -18.67 -13.87
CA GLU A 396 9.22 -18.80 -13.42
C GLU A 396 9.65 -20.29 -13.27
N GLU A 397 9.24 -21.14 -14.23
CA GLU A 397 9.50 -22.59 -14.21
C GLU A 397 10.82 -22.95 -14.92
N TYR A 398 11.25 -22.11 -15.89
CA TYR A 398 12.40 -22.40 -16.76
C TYR A 398 13.47 -21.32 -16.63
N THR A 399 14.63 -21.72 -16.14
CA THR A 399 15.79 -20.81 -16.02
C THR A 399 16.50 -20.67 -17.38
N VAL A 400 16.91 -19.46 -17.72
CA VAL A 400 17.49 -19.11 -19.02
C VAL A 400 18.85 -18.41 -18.93
N GLU A 401 19.50 -18.40 -17.76
CA GLU A 401 20.78 -17.74 -17.54
C GLU A 401 21.88 -18.23 -18.48
N ASN A 402 21.88 -19.52 -18.82
CA ASN A 402 22.85 -20.11 -19.77
C ASN A 402 22.61 -19.68 -21.21
N LEU A 403 21.38 -19.28 -21.55
CA LEU A 403 21.00 -18.78 -22.88
C LEU A 403 21.24 -17.27 -22.99
N HIS A 404 21.24 -16.56 -21.88
CA HIS A 404 21.35 -15.10 -21.81
C HIS A 404 22.41 -14.64 -20.79
N PRO A 405 23.67 -15.09 -20.90
CA PRO A 405 24.75 -14.72 -19.98
C PRO A 405 25.06 -13.22 -20.02
N ASP A 406 24.83 -12.55 -21.14
CA ASP A 406 24.94 -11.12 -21.34
C ASP A 406 23.94 -10.35 -20.48
N VAL A 407 22.71 -10.84 -20.32
CA VAL A 407 21.69 -10.25 -19.45
C VAL A 407 22.12 -10.37 -18.00
N VAL A 408 22.59 -11.54 -17.56
CA VAL A 408 23.12 -11.73 -16.20
C VAL A 408 24.28 -10.78 -15.93
N ALA A 409 25.23 -10.68 -16.86
CA ALA A 409 26.40 -9.78 -16.75
C ALA A 409 25.98 -8.29 -16.66
N ARG A 410 24.89 -7.90 -17.29
CA ARG A 410 24.34 -6.53 -17.25
C ARG A 410 23.58 -6.24 -15.96
N LEU A 411 22.81 -7.18 -15.45
CA LEU A 411 21.92 -6.98 -14.30
C LEU A 411 22.63 -7.16 -12.95
N ARG A 412 23.55 -8.13 -12.85
CA ARG A 412 24.21 -8.48 -11.60
C ARG A 412 24.95 -7.31 -10.94
N PRO A 413 25.73 -6.47 -11.65
CA PRO A 413 26.39 -5.33 -11.03
C PRO A 413 25.43 -4.29 -10.44
N GLN A 414 24.25 -4.11 -11.05
CA GLN A 414 23.22 -3.20 -10.53
C GLN A 414 22.63 -3.71 -9.21
N LEU A 415 22.39 -5.01 -9.14
CA LEU A 415 21.89 -5.67 -7.93
C LEU A 415 22.93 -5.57 -6.80
N ASP A 416 24.20 -5.88 -7.09
CA ASP A 416 25.29 -5.86 -6.10
C ASP A 416 25.52 -4.43 -5.57
N ALA A 417 25.43 -3.41 -6.42
CA ALA A 417 25.56 -2.01 -6.03
C ALA A 417 24.45 -1.59 -5.04
N VAL A 418 23.18 -1.94 -5.32
CA VAL A 418 22.07 -1.61 -4.43
C VAL A 418 22.16 -2.42 -3.14
N ALA A 419 22.56 -3.69 -3.19
CA ALA A 419 22.77 -4.51 -2.00
C ALA A 419 23.82 -3.88 -1.06
N ALA A 420 24.95 -3.43 -1.62
CA ALA A 420 26.02 -2.79 -0.86
C ALA A 420 25.58 -1.45 -0.24
N ASP A 421 24.85 -0.63 -1.00
CA ASP A 421 24.35 0.68 -0.54
C ASP A 421 23.36 0.51 0.63
N VAL A 422 22.37 -0.38 0.49
CA VAL A 422 21.38 -0.66 1.54
C VAL A 422 22.06 -1.24 2.78
N ALA A 423 22.99 -2.19 2.62
CA ALA A 423 23.72 -2.78 3.74
C ALA A 423 24.57 -1.75 4.50
N ALA A 424 25.22 -0.85 3.78
CA ALA A 424 26.04 0.22 4.38
C ALA A 424 25.17 1.18 5.22
N GLU A 425 23.99 1.56 4.75
CA GLU A 425 23.07 2.40 5.52
C GLU A 425 22.53 1.66 6.75
N ALA A 426 22.09 0.42 6.58
CA ALA A 426 21.61 -0.41 7.69
C ALA A 426 22.67 -0.57 8.80
N ALA A 427 23.93 -0.74 8.42
CA ALA A 427 25.06 -0.82 9.36
C ALA A 427 25.27 0.49 10.13
N ARG A 428 25.22 1.64 9.46
CA ARG A 428 25.31 2.97 10.12
C ARG A 428 24.22 3.15 11.17
N ARG A 429 22.99 2.78 10.84
CA ARG A 429 21.84 2.87 11.77
C ARG A 429 22.00 1.97 12.99
N THR A 430 22.59 0.79 12.84
CA THR A 430 22.87 -0.12 13.97
C THR A 430 23.94 0.46 14.91
N GLN A 431 24.90 1.22 14.38
CA GLN A 431 25.97 1.85 15.17
C GLN A 431 25.54 3.17 15.84
N GLY A 432 24.27 3.60 15.69
CA GLY A 432 23.75 4.82 16.29
C GLY A 432 24.23 6.12 15.61
N THR A 433 24.84 6.03 14.44
CA THR A 433 25.23 7.20 13.65
C THR A 433 24.03 7.67 12.83
N PRO A 434 23.58 8.93 12.94
CA PRO A 434 22.52 9.46 12.06
C PRO A 434 22.91 9.33 10.58
N ALA A 435 21.95 9.03 9.75
CA ALA A 435 22.15 8.92 8.29
C ALA A 435 22.26 10.31 7.64
#